data_42a4022e72156631bb7160adc4b0bcf1
#
_entry.id   42a4022e72156631bb7160adc4b0bcf1
#
_cell.length_a   1.000
_cell.length_b   1.000
_cell.length_c   1.000
_cell.angle_alpha   90.00
_cell.angle_beta   90.00
_cell.angle_gamma   90.00
#
_symmetry.space_group_name_H-M   'P 1'
#
loop_
_entity.id
_entity.type
_entity.pdbx_description
1 polymer ?
#
loop_
_entity_poly.entity_id
_entity_poly.type
_entity_poly.pdbx_seq_one_letter_code
_entity_poly.pdbx_strand_id
1 'polypeptide(L)'
;MSALLLVRDRKVLMVRARGRDVLYLPGGKAEPHETDVEAAIREAREETGLLLTEADVEPFGTVIEPAHGQGPGTMVAMALFLVRPGGALDSATPVASAEVDEVEWVTSVDADRCPPAGVETLRRLVAAELVD
;
A
#
# COMPACT_ATOMS: atom_id res chain seq x y z
N MET A 1 -7.98 -8.62 0.57
CA MET A 1 -6.86 -7.74 0.11
C MET A 1 -6.01 -7.30 1.28
N SER A 2 -4.75 -7.08 1.04
CA SER A 2 -3.83 -6.53 2.03
C SER A 2 -2.87 -5.56 1.35
N ALA A 3 -2.34 -4.62 2.12
CA ALA A 3 -1.44 -3.60 1.59
C ALA A 3 -0.38 -3.22 2.60
N LEU A 4 0.75 -2.79 2.07
CA LEU A 4 1.89 -2.32 2.83
C LEU A 4 1.91 -0.80 2.86
N LEU A 5 2.18 -0.24 4.05
CA LEU A 5 2.37 1.19 4.22
C LEU A 5 3.83 1.46 4.61
N LEU A 6 4.62 1.92 3.66
CA LEU A 6 5.98 2.38 3.91
C LEU A 6 5.96 3.91 3.90
N VAL A 7 6.24 4.51 5.05
CA VAL A 7 6.24 5.96 5.23
C VAL A 7 7.67 6.46 5.36
N ARG A 8 7.98 7.51 4.62
CA ARG A 8 9.30 8.15 4.64
C ARG A 8 9.14 9.64 4.35
N ASP A 9 9.75 10.48 5.18
CA ASP A 9 9.70 11.95 5.00
C ASP A 9 8.26 12.48 4.84
N ARG A 10 7.34 11.93 5.64
CA ARG A 10 5.91 12.29 5.67
C ARG A 10 5.19 12.02 4.35
N LYS A 11 5.64 11.00 3.63
CA LYS A 11 5.02 10.50 2.40
C LYS A 11 4.90 8.99 2.49
N VAL A 12 3.89 8.44 1.83
CA VAL A 12 3.69 6.99 1.76
C VAL A 12 4.02 6.48 0.36
N LEU A 13 4.63 5.30 0.30
CA LEU A 13 4.94 4.65 -0.97
C LEU A 13 3.67 4.13 -1.63
N MET A 14 3.46 4.51 -2.88
CA MET A 14 2.42 3.94 -3.73
C MET A 14 3.03 3.49 -5.06
N VAL A 15 2.27 2.70 -5.78
CA VAL A 15 2.65 2.18 -7.08
C VAL A 15 1.64 2.63 -8.12
N ARG A 16 2.12 2.92 -9.33
CA ARG A 16 1.27 3.25 -10.46
C ARG A 16 1.14 2.01 -11.33
N ALA A 17 -0.10 1.58 -11.56
CA ALA A 17 -0.37 0.42 -12.38
C ALA A 17 0.07 0.67 -13.84
N ARG A 18 0.53 -0.39 -14.50
CA ARG A 18 1.01 -0.32 -15.88
C ARG A 18 -0.03 0.28 -16.82
N GLY A 19 0.37 1.33 -17.55
CA GLY A 19 -0.46 1.99 -18.53
C GLY A 19 -1.59 2.85 -17.96
N ARG A 20 -1.60 3.12 -16.64
CA ARG A 20 -2.64 3.91 -15.99
C ARG A 20 -2.04 5.00 -15.12
N ASP A 21 -2.81 6.06 -14.87
CA ASP A 21 -2.43 7.12 -13.94
C ASP A 21 -3.20 7.00 -12.63
N VAL A 22 -3.30 5.78 -12.12
CA VAL A 22 -3.98 5.46 -10.86
C VAL A 22 -2.94 4.94 -9.89
N LEU A 23 -2.97 5.46 -8.66
CA LEU A 23 -2.05 5.07 -7.61
C LEU A 23 -2.70 4.05 -6.67
N TYR A 24 -1.96 3.00 -6.35
CA TYR A 24 -2.37 1.96 -5.42
C TYR A 24 -1.30 1.77 -4.36
N LEU A 25 -1.71 1.32 -3.18
CA LEU A 25 -0.75 0.83 -2.18
C LEU A 25 -0.15 -0.49 -2.67
N PRO A 26 1.14 -0.74 -2.41
CA PRO A 26 1.71 -2.07 -2.70
C PRO A 26 0.92 -3.13 -1.94
N GLY A 27 0.39 -4.12 -2.66
CA GLY A 27 -0.44 -5.13 -2.04
C GLY A 27 -1.23 -5.93 -3.04
N GLY A 28 -2.07 -6.79 -2.53
CA GLY A 28 -2.91 -7.64 -3.36
C GLY A 28 -3.71 -8.65 -2.57
N LYS A 29 -4.20 -9.64 -3.27
CA LYS A 29 -5.07 -10.67 -2.72
C LYS A 29 -4.24 -11.81 -2.13
N ALA A 30 -4.62 -12.29 -0.94
CA ALA A 30 -3.96 -13.44 -0.34
C ALA A 30 -4.23 -14.70 -1.16
N GLU A 31 -3.22 -15.54 -1.28
CA GLU A 31 -3.35 -16.88 -1.84
C GLU A 31 -3.98 -17.81 -0.79
N PRO A 32 -4.52 -19.00 -1.21
CA PRO A 32 -5.32 -19.86 -0.31
C PRO A 32 -4.67 -20.22 1.03
N HIS A 33 -3.36 -20.31 1.10
CA HIS A 33 -2.65 -20.69 2.33
C HIS A 33 -1.90 -19.52 2.97
N GLU A 34 -2.15 -18.32 2.49
CA GLU A 34 -1.45 -17.11 2.92
C GLU A 34 -2.29 -16.32 3.93
N THR A 35 -1.65 -15.81 4.97
CA THR A 35 -2.26 -14.80 5.84
C THR A 35 -2.22 -13.45 5.12
N ASP A 36 -2.98 -12.48 5.63
CA ASP A 36 -2.96 -11.13 5.06
C ASP A 36 -1.58 -10.49 5.12
N VAL A 37 -0.85 -10.66 6.24
CA VAL A 37 0.50 -10.10 6.37
C VAL A 37 1.48 -10.77 5.40
N GLU A 38 1.37 -12.08 5.22
CA GLU A 38 2.19 -12.79 4.24
C GLU A 38 1.93 -12.30 2.82
N ALA A 39 0.66 -12.06 2.49
CA ALA A 39 0.29 -11.53 1.18
C ALA A 39 0.85 -10.12 0.96
N ALA A 40 0.75 -9.24 1.95
CA ALA A 40 1.29 -7.89 1.87
C ALA A 40 2.80 -7.91 1.63
N ILE A 41 3.52 -8.78 2.34
CA ILE A 41 4.98 -8.92 2.21
C ILE A 41 5.35 -9.45 0.82
N ARG A 42 4.67 -10.48 0.34
CA ARG A 42 4.92 -11.07 -0.98
C ARG A 42 4.65 -10.07 -2.10
N GLU A 43 3.48 -9.42 -2.06
CA GLU A 43 3.09 -8.45 -3.08
C GLU A 43 4.04 -7.24 -3.10
N ALA A 44 4.45 -6.75 -1.93
CA ALA A 44 5.41 -5.65 -1.85
C ALA A 44 6.75 -6.03 -2.50
N ARG A 45 7.23 -7.26 -2.28
CA ARG A 45 8.44 -7.75 -2.92
C ARG A 45 8.27 -7.83 -4.44
N GLU A 46 7.16 -8.38 -4.90
CA GLU A 46 6.90 -8.52 -6.34
C GLU A 46 6.81 -7.17 -7.04
N GLU A 47 6.15 -6.20 -6.41
CA GLU A 47 5.87 -4.90 -7.01
C GLU A 47 6.97 -3.86 -6.82
N THR A 48 7.72 -3.93 -5.73
CA THR A 48 8.70 -2.89 -5.35
C THR A 48 10.09 -3.41 -5.02
N GLY A 49 10.29 -4.71 -5.01
CA GLY A 49 11.58 -5.30 -4.65
C GLY A 49 11.93 -5.23 -3.17
N LEU A 50 11.06 -4.69 -2.34
CA LEU A 50 11.33 -4.58 -0.90
C LEU A 50 11.26 -5.94 -0.21
N LEU A 51 12.27 -6.23 0.61
CA LEU A 51 12.35 -7.49 1.36
C LEU A 51 11.98 -7.22 2.81
N LEU A 52 10.85 -7.75 3.22
CA LEU A 52 10.32 -7.58 4.58
C LEU A 52 10.11 -8.92 5.25
N THR A 53 10.11 -8.88 6.59
CA THR A 53 9.64 -9.98 7.43
C THR A 53 8.42 -9.50 8.23
N GLU A 54 7.71 -10.42 8.86
CA GLU A 54 6.55 -10.04 9.68
C GLU A 54 6.96 -9.15 10.87
N ALA A 55 8.20 -9.28 11.35
CA ALA A 55 8.71 -8.42 12.42
C ALA A 55 8.89 -6.96 11.99
N ASP A 56 8.99 -6.71 10.69
CA ASP A 56 9.18 -5.35 10.16
C ASP A 56 7.90 -4.54 10.11
N VAL A 57 6.75 -5.16 10.28
CA VAL A 57 5.45 -4.50 10.11
C VAL A 57 4.55 -4.67 11.32
N GLU A 58 3.58 -3.76 11.44
CA GLU A 58 2.53 -3.85 12.45
C GLU A 58 1.18 -3.56 11.82
N PRO A 59 0.08 -4.15 12.33
CA PRO A 59 -1.25 -3.86 11.81
C PRO A 59 -1.61 -2.39 11.94
N PHE A 60 -2.24 -1.84 10.91
CA PHE A 60 -2.72 -0.45 10.89
C PHE A 60 -4.23 -0.37 10.67
N GLY A 61 -4.95 -1.46 10.88
CA GLY A 61 -6.40 -1.53 10.70
C GLY A 61 -6.82 -2.05 9.34
N THR A 62 -8.11 -2.02 9.09
CA THR A 62 -8.71 -2.49 7.85
C THR A 62 -9.58 -1.39 7.26
N VAL A 63 -9.46 -1.17 5.97
CA VAL A 63 -10.30 -0.22 5.22
C VAL A 63 -11.31 -1.03 4.42
N ILE A 64 -12.59 -0.61 4.45
CA ILE A 64 -13.65 -1.22 3.66
C ILE A 64 -14.28 -0.11 2.82
N GLU A 65 -14.07 -0.17 1.51
CA GLU A 65 -14.51 0.86 0.59
C GLU A 65 -14.93 0.26 -0.75
N PRO A 66 -15.67 1.00 -1.60
CA PRO A 66 -16.01 0.52 -2.94
C PRO A 66 -14.77 0.15 -3.73
N ALA A 67 -14.83 -0.98 -4.43
CA ALA A 67 -13.74 -1.44 -5.29
C ALA A 67 -13.71 -0.63 -6.59
N HIS A 68 -12.52 -0.16 -6.96
CA HIS A 68 -12.33 0.61 -8.19
C HIS A 68 -12.51 -0.27 -9.42
N GLY A 69 -13.41 0.14 -10.32
CA GLY A 69 -13.60 -0.55 -11.61
C GLY A 69 -14.29 -1.90 -11.53
N GLN A 70 -14.86 -2.28 -10.37
CA GLN A 70 -15.49 -3.58 -10.17
C GLN A 70 -17.01 -3.55 -10.25
N GLY A 71 -17.60 -2.42 -10.63
CA GLY A 71 -19.03 -2.25 -10.72
C GLY A 71 -19.69 -1.84 -9.39
N PRO A 72 -20.97 -1.42 -9.47
CA PRO A 72 -21.67 -0.92 -8.29
C PRO A 72 -21.90 -2.02 -7.24
N GLY A 73 -21.75 -1.68 -5.99
CA GLY A 73 -21.98 -2.59 -4.87
C GLY A 73 -20.82 -3.51 -4.51
N THR A 74 -19.76 -3.54 -5.30
CA THR A 74 -18.57 -4.32 -4.99
C THR A 74 -17.68 -3.56 -4.01
N MET A 75 -17.41 -4.17 -2.86
CA MET A 75 -16.58 -3.59 -1.82
C MET A 75 -15.24 -4.31 -1.73
N VAL A 76 -14.19 -3.60 -1.36
CA VAL A 76 -12.90 -4.18 -1.00
C VAL A 76 -12.67 -4.00 0.51
N ALA A 77 -12.24 -5.07 1.17
CA ALA A 77 -11.72 -5.02 2.53
C ALA A 77 -10.21 -5.18 2.43
N MET A 78 -9.48 -4.17 2.88
CA MET A 78 -8.03 -4.12 2.76
C MET A 78 -7.38 -4.03 4.14
N ALA A 79 -6.67 -5.07 4.53
CA ALA A 79 -5.88 -5.09 5.75
C ALA A 79 -4.59 -4.31 5.52
N LEU A 80 -4.30 -3.34 6.37
CA LEU A 80 -3.15 -2.45 6.24
C LEU A 80 -2.05 -2.84 7.23
N PHE A 81 -0.81 -2.84 6.75
CA PHE A 81 0.38 -3.15 7.57
C PHE A 81 1.40 -2.05 7.43
N LEU A 82 1.71 -1.39 8.54
CA LEU A 82 2.65 -0.27 8.59
C LEU A 82 4.06 -0.79 8.87
N VAL A 83 5.02 -0.40 8.04
CA VAL A 83 6.42 -0.71 8.27
C VAL A 83 6.91 0.05 9.50
N ARG A 84 7.51 -0.67 10.45
CA ARG A 84 8.07 -0.05 11.68
C ARG A 84 9.28 0.80 11.32
N PRO A 85 9.39 2.02 11.87
CA PRO A 85 10.56 2.86 11.63
C PRO A 85 11.79 2.31 12.34
N GLY A 86 12.97 2.76 11.94
CA GLY A 86 14.23 2.44 12.60
C GLY A 86 14.95 1.18 12.12
N GLY A 87 14.43 0.52 11.06
CA GLY A 87 15.03 -0.67 10.49
C GLY A 87 15.73 -0.41 9.17
N ALA A 88 16.20 -1.49 8.54
CA ALA A 88 16.88 -1.41 7.23
C ALA A 88 16.00 -0.81 6.13
N LEU A 89 14.68 -0.87 6.28
CA LEU A 89 13.74 -0.32 5.31
C LEU A 89 13.68 1.20 5.30
N ASP A 90 14.26 1.88 6.30
CA ASP A 90 14.33 3.33 6.31
C ASP A 90 15.17 3.87 5.16
N SER A 91 16.12 3.09 4.65
CA SER A 91 17.00 3.49 3.55
C SER A 91 16.89 2.58 2.32
N ALA A 92 15.98 1.62 2.33
CA ALA A 92 15.77 0.74 1.18
C ALA A 92 15.23 1.54 -0.03
N THR A 93 15.66 1.18 -1.23
CA THR A 93 15.22 1.83 -2.47
C THR A 93 14.20 0.94 -3.16
N PRO A 94 12.91 1.31 -3.16
CA PRO A 94 11.92 0.56 -3.93
C PRO A 94 12.12 0.77 -5.43
N VAL A 95 11.91 -0.31 -6.20
CA VAL A 95 12.05 -0.29 -7.66
C VAL A 95 10.81 -0.95 -8.26
N ALA A 96 10.18 -0.28 -9.22
CA ALA A 96 8.99 -0.79 -9.88
C ALA A 96 9.28 -2.13 -10.57
N SER A 97 8.36 -3.08 -10.40
CA SER A 97 8.48 -4.43 -10.93
C SER A 97 7.10 -5.04 -11.15
N ALA A 98 7.03 -6.16 -11.86
CA ALA A 98 5.79 -6.87 -12.17
C ALA A 98 4.80 -5.97 -12.95
N GLU A 99 3.57 -5.83 -12.48
CA GLU A 99 2.51 -5.07 -13.16
C GLU A 99 2.58 -3.56 -12.87
N VAL A 100 3.70 -3.08 -12.34
CA VAL A 100 3.87 -1.70 -11.87
C VAL A 100 4.84 -0.96 -12.78
N ASP A 101 4.45 0.23 -13.27
CA ASP A 101 5.31 1.08 -14.08
C ASP A 101 6.25 1.93 -13.23
N GLU A 102 5.75 2.48 -12.13
CA GLU A 102 6.52 3.38 -11.26
C GLU A 102 6.14 3.22 -9.81
N VAL A 103 7.08 3.55 -8.93
CA VAL A 103 6.83 3.79 -7.52
C VAL A 103 6.83 5.30 -7.29
N GLU A 104 5.94 5.78 -6.42
CA GLU A 104 5.83 7.20 -6.11
C GLU A 104 5.68 7.40 -4.61
N TRP A 105 6.25 8.48 -4.11
CA TRP A 105 6.07 8.92 -2.72
C TRP A 105 4.94 9.95 -2.69
N VAL A 106 3.88 9.66 -1.94
CA VAL A 106 2.57 10.29 -2.07
C VAL A 106 2.15 10.97 -0.78
N THR A 107 1.52 12.13 -0.91
CA THR A 107 0.83 12.81 0.19
C THR A 107 -0.66 12.92 -0.12
N SER A 108 -1.43 13.55 0.77
CA SER A 108 -2.87 13.74 0.57
C SER A 108 -3.21 14.59 -0.66
N VAL A 109 -2.25 15.36 -1.19
CA VAL A 109 -2.50 16.12 -2.42
C VAL A 109 -2.73 15.23 -3.64
N ASP A 110 -2.29 13.96 -3.57
CA ASP A 110 -2.46 12.99 -4.64
C ASP A 110 -3.72 12.11 -4.48
N ALA A 111 -4.58 12.42 -3.51
CA ALA A 111 -5.74 11.59 -3.20
C ALA A 111 -6.68 11.38 -4.40
N ASP A 112 -6.80 12.37 -5.27
CA ASP A 112 -7.65 12.28 -6.48
C ASP A 112 -7.13 11.29 -7.52
N ARG A 113 -5.91 10.84 -7.38
CA ARG A 113 -5.32 9.79 -8.24
C ARG A 113 -5.52 8.39 -7.67
N CYS A 114 -6.17 8.27 -6.52
CA CYS A 114 -6.31 7.01 -5.80
C CYS A 114 -7.74 6.48 -5.84
N PRO A 115 -7.93 5.14 -5.83
CA PRO A 115 -9.25 4.55 -5.58
C PRO A 115 -9.74 4.87 -4.16
N PRO A 116 -11.03 4.64 -3.86
CA PRO A 116 -11.59 4.96 -2.53
C PRO A 116 -10.80 4.38 -1.35
N ALA A 117 -10.30 3.15 -1.45
CA ALA A 117 -9.49 2.55 -0.37
C ALA A 117 -8.18 3.32 -0.15
N GLY A 118 -7.54 3.80 -1.20
CA GLY A 118 -6.34 4.63 -1.11
C GLY A 118 -6.63 5.98 -0.50
N VAL A 119 -7.75 6.61 -0.88
CA VAL A 119 -8.19 7.90 -0.31
C VAL A 119 -8.39 7.77 1.20
N GLU A 120 -9.10 6.74 1.63
CA GLU A 120 -9.35 6.53 3.06
C GLU A 120 -8.06 6.21 3.82
N THR A 121 -7.16 5.44 3.21
CA THR A 121 -5.85 5.15 3.83
C THR A 121 -5.04 6.43 4.02
N LEU A 122 -4.99 7.30 3.00
CA LEU A 122 -4.30 8.60 3.11
C LEU A 122 -4.91 9.44 4.23
N ARG A 123 -6.24 9.49 4.32
CA ARG A 123 -6.93 10.21 5.39
C ARG A 123 -6.49 9.71 6.77
N ARG A 124 -6.41 8.39 6.96
CA ARG A 124 -5.98 7.79 8.23
C ARG A 124 -4.52 8.09 8.55
N LEU A 125 -3.66 8.06 7.53
CA LEU A 125 -2.24 8.38 7.72
C LEU A 125 -2.04 9.85 8.09
N VAL A 126 -2.81 10.74 7.50
CA VAL A 126 -2.77 12.17 7.86
C VAL A 126 -3.28 12.36 9.29
N ALA A 127 -4.39 11.70 9.64
CA ALA A 127 -4.94 11.78 11.00
C ALA A 127 -3.96 11.24 12.06
N ALA A 128 -3.15 10.26 11.70
CA ALA A 128 -2.11 9.71 12.57
C ALA A 128 -0.82 10.54 12.55
N GLU A 129 -0.78 11.65 11.80
CA GLU A 129 0.37 12.54 11.68
C GLU A 129 1.60 11.87 11.07
N LEU A 130 1.40 10.85 10.22
CA LEU A 130 2.48 10.15 9.53
C LEU A 130 2.74 10.68 8.12
N VAL A 131 1.72 11.26 7.51
CA VAL A 131 1.78 11.76 6.12
C VAL A 131 1.17 13.16 6.07
N ASP A 132 1.69 13.99 5.20
CA ASP A 132 1.15 15.32 4.93
C ASP A 132 -0.12 15.28 4.06
#